data_332f8f251b58f381681320468609280b
#
_entry.id   332f8f251b58f381681320468609280b
#
_cell.length_a   1.000
_cell.length_b   1.000
_cell.length_c   1.000
_cell.angle_alpha   90.00
_cell.angle_beta   90.00
_cell.angle_gamma   90.00
#
_symmetry.space_group_name_H-M   'P 1'
#
loop_
_entity.id
_entity.type
_entity.pdbx_description
1 polymer ?
#
loop_
_entity_poly.entity_id
_entity_poly.type
_entity_poly.pdbx_seq_one_letter_code
_entity_poly.pdbx_strand_id
1 'polypeptide(L)'
;MKFTFTIPDSLPEMTVKHFLEEQLLIPRKIRHFLRIKKHILINQEEVHWHQMVKAGDKCQLIFDEEDYPTKRILWGNPKLVEEVYQDQHLIIVNKPEGMKTHGNQPDEIALLNHVSAYVGQTCYVVHRLDMETSGLVLFAKNPFILPILNRLLEKKEISREYWALVDGRLEAKDLIFRDKIGRNRHDRRKRIVDQKNGQYAETHVTRLKLFQNKTSLVRCRLKTGRTHQIRVHLSHHGHPILGDPLYNPHSKNKRLMLHAFKLSFIHPLTLNKLSFTALSDTFERELKQNG
;
A
#
# COMPACT_ATOMS: atom_id res chain seq x y z
N MET A 1 19.86 -12.97 -7.46
CA MET A 1 19.71 -11.71 -6.67
C MET A 1 20.52 -11.83 -5.39
N LYS A 2 21.21 -10.75 -4.97
CA LYS A 2 22.02 -10.74 -3.75
C LYS A 2 21.55 -9.60 -2.85
N PHE A 3 21.20 -9.89 -1.60
CA PHE A 3 20.80 -8.91 -0.61
C PHE A 3 21.73 -8.97 0.59
N THR A 4 22.15 -7.80 1.07
CA THR A 4 22.98 -7.67 2.27
C THR A 4 22.33 -6.60 3.16
N PHE A 5 22.10 -6.94 4.42
CA PHE A 5 21.56 -6.01 5.42
C PHE A 5 22.07 -6.37 6.80
N THR A 6 22.10 -5.38 7.69
CA THR A 6 22.48 -5.58 9.08
C THR A 6 21.25 -5.96 9.90
N ILE A 7 21.37 -6.98 10.75
CA ILE A 7 20.30 -7.38 11.68
C ILE A 7 20.12 -6.25 12.70
N PRO A 8 18.89 -5.69 12.80
CA PRO A 8 18.64 -4.54 13.66
C PRO A 8 18.81 -4.84 15.15
N ASP A 9 19.24 -3.82 15.92
CA ASP A 9 19.50 -3.94 17.36
C ASP A 9 18.27 -4.34 18.20
N SER A 10 17.06 -4.03 17.71
CA SER A 10 15.81 -4.39 18.39
C SER A 10 15.33 -5.81 18.12
N LEU A 11 16.02 -6.56 17.23
CA LEU A 11 15.65 -7.95 16.96
C LEU A 11 16.27 -8.88 18.03
N PRO A 12 15.45 -9.73 18.69
CA PRO A 12 15.98 -10.69 19.65
C PRO A 12 16.88 -11.72 18.96
N GLU A 13 17.86 -12.23 19.69
CA GLU A 13 18.70 -13.34 19.23
C GLU A 13 17.85 -14.57 18.92
N MET A 14 18.09 -15.20 17.77
CA MET A 14 17.34 -16.36 17.30
C MET A 14 18.17 -17.23 16.37
N THR A 15 17.72 -18.47 16.09
CA THR A 15 18.40 -19.32 15.12
C THR A 15 18.25 -18.79 13.69
N VAL A 16 19.25 -19.04 12.82
CA VAL A 16 19.18 -18.77 11.37
C VAL A 16 17.85 -19.30 10.78
N LYS A 17 17.46 -20.52 11.15
CA LYS A 17 16.20 -21.12 10.69
C LYS A 17 15.00 -20.24 11.03
N HIS A 18 14.86 -19.83 12.30
CA HIS A 18 13.74 -19.04 12.78
C HIS A 18 13.73 -17.65 12.10
N PHE A 19 14.90 -17.03 11.97
CA PHE A 19 15.06 -15.76 11.28
C PHE A 19 14.56 -15.80 9.84
N LEU A 20 14.98 -16.81 9.06
CA LEU A 20 14.54 -16.94 7.66
C LEU A 20 13.05 -17.28 7.54
N GLU A 21 12.51 -18.04 8.50
CA GLU A 21 11.13 -18.52 8.47
C GLU A 21 10.14 -17.47 8.95
N GLU A 22 10.37 -16.90 10.12
CA GLU A 22 9.39 -16.04 10.81
C GLU A 22 9.62 -14.55 10.57
N GLN A 23 10.89 -14.14 10.41
CA GLN A 23 11.17 -12.72 10.14
C GLN A 23 11.17 -12.42 8.65
N LEU A 24 11.89 -13.21 7.87
CA LEU A 24 12.04 -12.97 6.43
C LEU A 24 10.99 -13.69 5.56
N LEU A 25 10.17 -14.56 6.14
CA LEU A 25 9.09 -15.30 5.46
C LEU A 25 9.54 -16.03 4.19
N ILE A 26 10.78 -16.49 4.16
CA ILE A 26 11.29 -17.20 2.99
C ILE A 26 10.60 -18.56 2.88
N PRO A 27 10.00 -18.90 1.73
CA PRO A 27 9.31 -20.18 1.53
C PRO A 27 10.21 -21.39 1.82
N ARG A 28 9.63 -22.47 2.38
CA ARG A 28 10.36 -23.69 2.78
C ARG A 28 11.26 -24.24 1.67
N LYS A 29 10.78 -24.26 0.42
CA LYS A 29 11.54 -24.74 -0.74
C LYS A 29 12.79 -23.88 -0.97
N ILE A 30 12.65 -22.56 -0.93
CA ILE A 30 13.77 -21.63 -1.12
C ILE A 30 14.76 -21.74 0.04
N ARG A 31 14.29 -21.81 1.29
CA ARG A 31 15.16 -22.04 2.46
C ARG A 31 15.99 -23.32 2.33
N HIS A 32 15.40 -24.38 1.78
CA HIS A 32 16.12 -25.63 1.51
C HIS A 32 17.26 -25.44 0.52
N PHE A 33 17.02 -24.73 -0.59
CA PHE A 33 18.06 -24.43 -1.59
C PHE A 33 19.14 -23.50 -1.05
N LEU A 34 18.77 -22.43 -0.32
CA LEU A 34 19.73 -21.55 0.34
C LEU A 34 20.69 -22.32 1.24
N ARG A 35 20.19 -23.35 1.97
CA ARG A 35 21.00 -24.18 2.83
C ARG A 35 21.96 -25.07 2.04
N ILE A 36 21.45 -25.80 1.04
CA ILE A 36 22.28 -26.76 0.27
C ILE A 36 23.37 -26.02 -0.50
N LYS A 37 23.03 -24.89 -1.09
CA LYS A 37 23.93 -24.08 -1.91
C LYS A 37 24.86 -23.19 -1.06
N LYS A 38 24.69 -23.19 0.28
CA LYS A 38 25.44 -22.32 1.22
C LYS A 38 25.30 -20.83 0.89
N HIS A 39 24.11 -20.44 0.44
CA HIS A 39 23.75 -19.08 0.00
C HIS A 39 23.27 -18.19 1.14
N ILE A 40 23.58 -18.54 2.39
CA ILE A 40 23.34 -17.73 3.60
C ILE A 40 24.69 -17.49 4.24
N LEU A 41 25.08 -16.21 4.32
CA LEU A 41 26.31 -15.83 5.01
C LEU A 41 25.95 -14.87 6.16
N ILE A 42 26.53 -15.09 7.31
CA ILE A 42 26.52 -14.14 8.44
C ILE A 42 27.95 -13.69 8.70
N ASN A 43 28.17 -12.38 8.67
CA ASN A 43 29.50 -11.78 8.79
C ASN A 43 30.51 -12.34 7.76
N GLN A 44 30.02 -12.66 6.54
CA GLN A 44 30.77 -13.26 5.43
C GLN A 44 31.12 -14.75 5.60
N GLU A 45 30.68 -15.40 6.67
CA GLU A 45 30.89 -16.81 6.93
C GLU A 45 29.64 -17.64 6.64
N GLU A 46 29.84 -18.86 6.14
CA GLU A 46 28.77 -19.86 5.97
C GLU A 46 28.19 -20.22 7.32
N VAL A 47 26.86 -20.40 7.39
CA VAL A 47 26.18 -20.65 8.65
C VAL A 47 25.39 -21.96 8.66
N HIS A 48 25.29 -22.56 9.82
CA HIS A 48 24.43 -23.70 10.08
C HIS A 48 23.03 -23.27 10.53
N TRP A 49 22.06 -24.16 10.31
CA TRP A 49 20.63 -23.91 10.54
C TRP A 49 20.27 -23.53 11.99
N HIS A 50 21.03 -24.07 12.93
CA HIS A 50 20.83 -23.86 14.38
C HIS A 50 21.76 -22.79 14.96
N GLN A 51 22.64 -22.22 14.15
CA GLN A 51 23.50 -21.12 14.59
C GLN A 51 22.62 -19.91 14.94
N MET A 52 23.03 -19.21 16.00
CA MET A 52 22.33 -17.99 16.42
C MET A 52 22.76 -16.81 15.56
N VAL A 53 21.79 -15.94 15.29
CA VAL A 53 22.00 -14.61 14.71
C VAL A 53 21.57 -13.57 15.74
N LYS A 54 22.30 -12.47 15.79
CA LYS A 54 22.11 -11.41 16.78
C LYS A 54 22.17 -10.03 16.13
N ALA A 55 21.77 -9.03 16.89
CA ALA A 55 21.88 -7.64 16.53
C ALA A 55 23.29 -7.27 16.06
N GLY A 56 23.39 -6.47 15.00
CA GLY A 56 24.63 -6.03 14.40
C GLY A 56 25.25 -7.02 13.39
N ASP A 57 24.81 -8.28 13.36
CA ASP A 57 25.29 -9.24 12.35
C ASP A 57 24.94 -8.79 10.93
N LYS A 58 25.88 -8.96 9.99
CA LYS A 58 25.63 -8.71 8.55
C LYS A 58 25.12 -9.99 7.91
N CYS A 59 23.84 -10.01 7.60
CA CYS A 59 23.21 -11.10 6.86
C CYS A 59 23.32 -10.87 5.36
N GLN A 60 23.76 -11.88 4.62
CA GLN A 60 23.77 -11.90 3.18
C GLN A 60 23.00 -13.10 2.67
N LEU A 61 22.06 -12.84 1.76
CA LEU A 61 21.26 -13.86 1.08
C LEU A 61 21.54 -13.81 -0.42
N ILE A 62 21.79 -14.95 -1.02
CA ILE A 62 22.03 -15.10 -2.45
C ILE A 62 20.93 -15.98 -3.02
N PHE A 63 20.07 -15.39 -3.88
CA PHE A 63 19.00 -16.11 -4.57
C PHE A 63 19.38 -16.29 -6.04
N ASP A 64 19.18 -17.49 -6.55
CA ASP A 64 19.28 -17.77 -7.97
C ASP A 64 18.04 -17.26 -8.72
N GLU A 65 18.09 -17.24 -10.05
CA GLU A 65 16.95 -16.78 -10.88
C GLU A 65 15.73 -17.69 -10.71
N GLU A 66 15.94 -18.98 -10.45
CA GLU A 66 14.91 -20.00 -10.29
C GLU A 66 14.19 -19.92 -8.94
N ASP A 67 14.82 -19.33 -7.90
CA ASP A 67 14.24 -19.22 -6.57
C ASP A 67 12.99 -18.31 -6.58
N TYR A 68 13.04 -17.24 -7.35
CA TYR A 68 11.96 -16.29 -7.52
C TYR A 68 11.75 -15.99 -9.00
N PRO A 69 10.99 -16.81 -9.72
CA PRO A 69 10.75 -16.58 -11.13
C PRO A 69 10.09 -15.22 -11.35
N THR A 70 10.75 -14.37 -12.11
CA THR A 70 10.28 -13.01 -12.40
C THR A 70 9.22 -13.05 -13.48
N LYS A 71 8.01 -12.59 -13.17
CA LYS A 71 6.98 -12.40 -14.19
C LYS A 71 7.38 -11.22 -15.08
N ARG A 72 7.53 -11.47 -16.38
CA ARG A 72 7.73 -10.39 -17.33
C ARG A 72 6.45 -9.57 -17.45
N ILE A 73 6.60 -8.26 -17.34
CA ILE A 73 5.51 -7.29 -17.56
C ILE A 73 5.93 -6.31 -18.66
N LEU A 74 4.96 -5.72 -19.34
CA LEU A 74 5.21 -4.64 -20.28
C LEU A 74 5.77 -3.43 -19.53
N TRP A 75 6.74 -2.76 -20.11
CA TRP A 75 7.30 -1.53 -19.51
C TRP A 75 6.46 -0.33 -19.92
N GLY A 76 6.15 0.50 -18.96
CA GLY A 76 5.43 1.75 -19.18
C GLY A 76 6.36 2.94 -19.42
N ASN A 77 5.84 4.15 -19.24
CA ASN A 77 6.60 5.39 -19.36
C ASN A 77 7.13 5.83 -17.98
N PRO A 78 8.44 5.80 -17.72
CA PRO A 78 9.04 6.18 -16.44
C PRO A 78 8.81 7.65 -16.07
N LYS A 79 8.59 8.55 -17.05
CA LYS A 79 8.33 9.98 -16.82
C LYS A 79 6.99 10.26 -16.12
N LEU A 80 6.09 9.26 -16.04
CA LEU A 80 4.82 9.36 -15.35
C LEU A 80 4.90 8.96 -13.87
N VAL A 81 6.09 8.68 -13.36
CA VAL A 81 6.32 8.29 -11.97
C VAL A 81 6.79 9.50 -11.17
N GLU A 82 6.02 9.85 -10.16
CA GLU A 82 6.40 10.81 -9.13
C GLU A 82 6.89 10.00 -7.91
N GLU A 83 8.21 9.85 -7.81
CA GLU A 83 8.84 9.15 -6.69
C GLU A 83 8.76 10.01 -5.42
N VAL A 84 8.39 9.37 -4.31
CA VAL A 84 8.41 9.97 -2.96
C VAL A 84 9.56 9.41 -2.13
N TYR A 85 9.86 8.13 -2.32
CA TYR A 85 10.96 7.43 -1.64
C TYR A 85 11.29 6.13 -2.37
N GLN A 86 12.56 5.78 -2.44
CA GLN A 86 12.98 4.43 -2.78
C GLN A 86 14.26 4.02 -2.06
N ASP A 87 14.39 2.71 -1.87
CA ASP A 87 15.62 2.04 -1.44
C ASP A 87 15.88 0.77 -2.29
N GLN A 88 16.70 -0.15 -1.79
CA GLN A 88 16.99 -1.41 -2.49
C GLN A 88 15.76 -2.31 -2.63
N HIS A 89 14.77 -2.23 -1.72
CA HIS A 89 13.72 -3.21 -1.55
C HIS A 89 12.32 -2.71 -1.91
N LEU A 90 12.06 -1.42 -1.75
CA LEU A 90 10.74 -0.85 -1.96
C LEU A 90 10.80 0.53 -2.61
N ILE A 91 9.67 0.94 -3.20
CA ILE A 91 9.46 2.28 -3.74
C ILE A 91 8.05 2.76 -3.38
N ILE A 92 7.97 4.04 -3.00
CA ILE A 92 6.71 4.74 -2.73
C ILE A 92 6.57 5.84 -3.76
N VAL A 93 5.43 5.90 -4.41
CA VAL A 93 5.13 6.87 -5.47
C VAL A 93 3.82 7.60 -5.18
N ASN A 94 3.69 8.82 -5.68
CA ASN A 94 2.44 9.58 -5.65
C ASN A 94 1.65 9.33 -6.94
N LYS A 95 0.64 8.45 -6.86
CA LYS A 95 -0.19 8.07 -8.01
C LYS A 95 -1.13 9.22 -8.40
N PRO A 96 -1.17 9.64 -9.68
CA PRO A 96 -2.20 10.58 -10.14
C PRO A 96 -3.58 9.89 -10.16
N GLU A 97 -4.65 10.69 -10.17
CA GLU A 97 -6.00 10.21 -10.51
C GLU A 97 -6.08 9.77 -11.98
N GLY A 98 -7.09 8.96 -12.30
CA GLY A 98 -7.32 8.45 -13.66
C GLY A 98 -6.40 7.30 -14.08
N MET A 99 -5.42 6.93 -13.27
CA MET A 99 -4.48 5.85 -13.54
C MET A 99 -4.77 4.64 -12.63
N LYS A 100 -4.86 3.43 -13.20
CA LYS A 100 -4.95 2.19 -12.40
C LYS A 100 -3.63 1.90 -11.70
N THR A 101 -3.70 1.27 -10.53
CA THR A 101 -2.49 0.79 -9.83
C THR A 101 -1.84 -0.37 -10.57
N HIS A 102 -2.64 -1.29 -11.12
CA HIS A 102 -2.22 -2.41 -12.00
C HIS A 102 -3.31 -2.69 -13.01
N GLY A 103 -2.94 -3.23 -14.17
CA GLY A 103 -3.87 -3.62 -15.21
C GLY A 103 -4.75 -4.81 -14.81
N ASN A 104 -5.93 -4.91 -15.41
CA ASN A 104 -6.80 -6.07 -15.27
C ASN A 104 -6.48 -7.13 -16.32
N GLN A 105 -5.84 -6.73 -17.43
CA GLN A 105 -5.38 -7.58 -18.53
C GLN A 105 -3.84 -7.53 -18.61
N PRO A 106 -3.19 -8.57 -19.16
CA PRO A 106 -1.73 -8.63 -19.25
C PRO A 106 -1.08 -7.51 -20.08
N ASP A 107 -1.79 -6.98 -21.06
CA ASP A 107 -1.39 -5.94 -22.01
C ASP A 107 -1.80 -4.52 -21.54
N GLU A 108 -2.55 -4.41 -20.47
CA GLU A 108 -2.99 -3.11 -19.94
C GLU A 108 -1.87 -2.42 -19.17
N ILE A 109 -1.43 -1.27 -19.68
CA ILE A 109 -0.42 -0.43 -19.02
C ILE A 109 -1.05 0.36 -17.86
N ALA A 110 -0.45 0.24 -16.68
CA ALA A 110 -0.87 0.89 -15.44
C ALA A 110 0.34 1.40 -14.65
N LEU A 111 0.13 1.98 -13.47
CA LEU A 111 1.19 2.51 -12.62
C LEU A 111 2.31 1.49 -12.35
N LEU A 112 1.98 0.22 -12.11
CA LEU A 112 2.95 -0.85 -11.93
C LEU A 112 3.96 -0.93 -13.10
N ASN A 113 3.47 -0.77 -14.33
CA ASN A 113 4.30 -0.80 -15.53
C ASN A 113 5.23 0.42 -15.61
N HIS A 114 4.71 1.61 -15.26
CA HIS A 114 5.50 2.84 -15.20
C HIS A 114 6.57 2.76 -14.12
N VAL A 115 6.21 2.31 -12.91
CA VAL A 115 7.14 2.15 -11.79
C VAL A 115 8.21 1.11 -12.11
N SER A 116 7.87 0.00 -12.76
CA SER A 116 8.85 -1.02 -13.15
C SER A 116 9.83 -0.50 -14.20
N ALA A 117 9.35 0.29 -15.17
CA ALA A 117 10.21 0.97 -16.13
C ALA A 117 11.13 2.02 -15.47
N TYR A 118 10.60 2.75 -14.47
CA TYR A 118 11.35 3.75 -13.72
C TYR A 118 12.47 3.14 -12.89
N VAL A 119 12.19 2.04 -12.20
CA VAL A 119 13.15 1.30 -11.37
C VAL A 119 14.13 0.48 -12.22
N GLY A 120 13.78 0.15 -13.49
CA GLY A 120 14.56 -0.71 -14.37
C GLY A 120 14.47 -2.21 -14.06
N GLN A 121 13.46 -2.61 -13.27
CA GLN A 121 13.17 -4.02 -12.96
C GLN A 121 11.69 -4.23 -12.64
N THR A 122 11.21 -5.48 -12.69
CA THR A 122 9.83 -5.81 -12.31
C THR A 122 9.58 -5.46 -10.85
N CYS A 123 8.61 -4.59 -10.61
CA CYS A 123 8.08 -4.28 -9.29
C CYS A 123 6.79 -5.07 -9.01
N TYR A 124 6.37 -5.09 -7.74
CA TYR A 124 5.24 -5.88 -7.27
C TYR A 124 4.31 -5.01 -6.43
N VAL A 125 3.00 -5.17 -6.65
CA VAL A 125 1.98 -4.41 -5.93
C VAL A 125 1.85 -4.92 -4.50
N VAL A 126 2.03 -4.04 -3.52
CA VAL A 126 1.77 -4.32 -2.10
C VAL A 126 0.32 -3.99 -1.75
N HIS A 127 -0.15 -2.81 -2.15
CA HIS A 127 -1.54 -2.41 -2.04
C HIS A 127 -1.97 -1.56 -3.24
N ARG A 128 -3.26 -1.32 -3.34
CA ARG A 128 -3.83 -0.60 -4.49
C ARG A 128 -4.70 0.58 -4.07
N LEU A 129 -4.77 1.56 -4.94
CA LEU A 129 -5.78 2.61 -4.95
C LEU A 129 -6.72 2.39 -6.14
N ASP A 130 -7.95 2.88 -6.03
CA ASP A 130 -8.88 2.94 -7.16
C ASP A 130 -8.31 3.84 -8.27
N MET A 131 -8.80 3.69 -9.49
CA MET A 131 -8.33 4.46 -10.65
C MET A 131 -8.46 5.97 -10.39
N GLU A 132 -9.58 6.41 -9.87
CA GLU A 132 -9.88 7.81 -9.61
C GLU A 132 -9.20 8.37 -8.34
N THR A 133 -8.73 7.50 -7.44
CA THR A 133 -8.05 7.91 -6.20
C THR A 133 -6.58 8.20 -6.48
N SER A 134 -6.11 9.37 -6.06
CA SER A 134 -4.69 9.74 -6.11
C SER A 134 -3.97 9.47 -4.80
N GLY A 135 -2.64 9.58 -4.80
CA GLY A 135 -1.82 9.57 -3.59
C GLY A 135 -0.85 8.40 -3.45
N LEU A 136 -0.35 8.20 -2.26
CA LEU A 136 0.76 7.31 -1.95
C LEU A 136 0.44 5.84 -2.19
N VAL A 137 1.29 5.19 -2.98
CA VAL A 137 1.26 3.74 -3.26
C VAL A 137 2.64 3.14 -3.03
N LEU A 138 2.66 2.02 -2.29
CA LEU A 138 3.85 1.23 -2.00
C LEU A 138 3.96 0.05 -2.95
N PHE A 139 5.14 -0.11 -3.57
CA PHE A 139 5.52 -1.29 -4.35
C PHE A 139 6.75 -1.95 -3.75
N ALA A 140 6.81 -3.27 -3.86
CA ALA A 140 8.04 -4.02 -3.61
C ALA A 140 8.89 -4.01 -4.89
N LYS A 141 10.21 -3.81 -4.76
CA LYS A 141 11.14 -3.84 -5.89
C LYS A 141 11.66 -5.23 -6.21
N ASN A 142 11.40 -6.20 -5.35
CA ASN A 142 11.82 -7.58 -5.55
C ASN A 142 10.83 -8.56 -4.88
N PRO A 143 10.79 -9.82 -5.33
CA PRO A 143 9.85 -10.82 -4.81
C PRO A 143 10.17 -11.30 -3.39
N PHE A 144 11.41 -11.08 -2.92
CA PHE A 144 11.82 -11.44 -1.56
C PHE A 144 11.13 -10.57 -0.50
N ILE A 145 11.05 -9.24 -0.70
CA ILE A 145 10.43 -8.33 0.27
C ILE A 145 8.90 -8.35 0.24
N LEU A 146 8.30 -8.76 -0.89
CA LEU A 146 6.84 -8.71 -1.09
C LEU A 146 6.04 -9.45 -0.01
N PRO A 147 6.34 -10.71 0.36
CA PRO A 147 5.58 -11.42 1.41
C PRO A 147 5.71 -10.74 2.78
N ILE A 148 6.86 -10.12 3.07
CA ILE A 148 7.07 -9.40 4.33
C ILE A 148 6.18 -8.14 4.37
N LEU A 149 6.15 -7.36 3.29
CA LEU A 149 5.27 -6.18 3.19
C LEU A 149 3.79 -6.56 3.23
N ASN A 150 3.40 -7.66 2.60
CA ASN A 150 2.03 -8.18 2.67
C ASN A 150 1.64 -8.56 4.10
N ARG A 151 2.53 -9.23 4.85
CA ARG A 151 2.32 -9.52 6.27
C ARG A 151 2.14 -8.26 7.11
N LEU A 152 2.96 -7.22 6.90
CA LEU A 152 2.80 -5.95 7.58
C LEU A 152 1.43 -5.30 7.28
N LEU A 153 0.98 -5.41 6.02
CA LEU A 153 -0.32 -4.90 5.61
C LEU A 153 -1.48 -5.67 6.29
N GLU A 154 -1.41 -7.01 6.34
CA GLU A 154 -2.38 -7.88 7.00
C GLU A 154 -2.45 -7.62 8.52
N LYS A 155 -1.29 -7.45 9.16
CA LYS A 155 -1.18 -7.10 10.58
C LYS A 155 -1.55 -5.65 10.88
N LYS A 156 -1.88 -4.83 9.86
CA LYS A 156 -2.21 -3.40 9.97
C LYS A 156 -1.05 -2.54 10.50
N GLU A 157 0.16 -3.01 10.29
CA GLU A 157 1.40 -2.31 10.65
C GLU A 157 1.80 -1.28 9.58
N ILE A 158 1.19 -1.32 8.38
CA ILE A 158 1.24 -0.25 7.38
C ILE A 158 0.02 0.65 7.59
N SER A 159 0.24 1.82 8.19
CA SER A 159 -0.79 2.83 8.40
C SER A 159 -1.00 3.66 7.12
N ARG A 160 -2.26 3.79 6.70
CA ARG A 160 -2.68 4.58 5.55
C ARG A 160 -3.71 5.60 5.98
N GLU A 161 -3.45 6.86 5.68
CA GLU A 161 -4.34 7.97 5.98
C GLU A 161 -4.75 8.63 4.67
N TYR A 162 -6.05 8.85 4.53
CA TYR A 162 -6.64 9.48 3.34
C TYR A 162 -7.27 10.81 3.73
N TRP A 163 -7.20 11.77 2.84
CA TRP A 163 -8.00 12.98 2.90
C TRP A 163 -9.13 12.89 1.88
N ALA A 164 -10.33 13.30 2.31
CA ALA A 164 -11.49 13.37 1.45
C ALA A 164 -12.23 14.69 1.67
N LEU A 165 -12.66 15.33 0.56
CA LEU A 165 -13.59 16.44 0.63
C LEU A 165 -14.99 15.90 0.36
N VAL A 166 -15.87 16.05 1.34
CA VAL A 166 -17.22 15.47 1.32
C VAL A 166 -18.30 16.52 1.24
N ASP A 167 -19.43 16.16 0.68
CA ASP A 167 -20.64 16.97 0.67
C ASP A 167 -21.29 16.96 2.06
N GLY A 168 -21.89 18.09 2.41
CA GLY A 168 -22.52 18.30 3.71
C GLY A 168 -21.56 18.64 4.85
N ARG A 169 -22.12 19.20 5.91
CA ARG A 169 -21.40 19.53 7.15
C ARG A 169 -21.33 18.29 8.03
N LEU A 170 -20.14 17.77 8.24
CA LEU A 170 -19.92 16.70 9.21
C LEU A 170 -19.82 17.34 10.61
N GLU A 171 -20.92 17.35 11.36
CA GLU A 171 -20.98 18.05 12.65
C GLU A 171 -20.09 17.38 13.73
N ALA A 172 -20.06 16.06 13.76
CA ALA A 172 -19.19 15.33 14.67
C ALA A 172 -17.71 15.47 14.25
N LYS A 173 -16.81 15.64 15.24
CA LYS A 173 -15.39 15.73 14.99
C LYS A 173 -14.79 14.37 14.62
N ASP A 174 -15.19 13.32 15.31
CA ASP A 174 -14.69 11.96 15.13
C ASP A 174 -15.85 10.97 15.01
N LEU A 175 -15.79 10.11 14.01
CA LEU A 175 -16.77 9.06 13.72
C LEU A 175 -16.05 7.75 13.40
N ILE A 176 -16.73 6.63 13.68
CA ILE A 176 -16.28 5.31 13.31
C ILE A 176 -17.43 4.61 12.56
N PHE A 177 -17.20 4.30 11.29
CA PHE A 177 -18.14 3.54 10.48
C PHE A 177 -17.77 2.06 10.48
N ARG A 178 -18.72 1.21 10.85
CA ARG A 178 -18.57 -0.25 10.96
C ARG A 178 -19.65 -0.98 10.18
N ASP A 179 -19.64 -0.80 8.87
CA ASP A 179 -20.64 -1.40 8.00
C ASP A 179 -20.02 -2.50 7.14
N LYS A 180 -20.72 -3.61 6.96
CA LYS A 180 -20.30 -4.66 6.04
C LYS A 180 -20.48 -4.20 4.60
N ILE A 181 -19.48 -4.40 3.76
CA ILE A 181 -19.46 -3.98 2.36
C ILE A 181 -19.56 -5.19 1.43
N GLY A 182 -20.54 -5.19 0.55
CA GLY A 182 -20.81 -6.19 -0.47
C GLY A 182 -20.76 -5.63 -1.89
N ARG A 183 -20.94 -6.52 -2.87
CA ARG A 183 -21.10 -6.13 -4.28
C ARG A 183 -22.53 -5.68 -4.54
N ASN A 184 -22.71 -4.60 -5.29
CA ASN A 184 -24.02 -4.25 -5.83
C ASN A 184 -24.42 -5.29 -6.90
N ARG A 185 -25.64 -5.83 -6.80
CA ARG A 185 -26.14 -6.86 -7.73
C ARG A 185 -26.52 -6.28 -9.10
N HIS A 186 -26.88 -5.00 -9.15
CA HIS A 186 -27.34 -4.32 -10.36
C HIS A 186 -26.23 -3.54 -11.09
N ASP A 187 -25.20 -3.08 -10.36
CA ASP A 187 -24.02 -2.41 -10.95
C ASP A 187 -22.74 -3.02 -10.38
N ARG A 188 -22.09 -3.86 -11.17
CA ARG A 188 -20.86 -4.58 -10.78
C ARG A 188 -19.69 -3.65 -10.42
N ARG A 189 -19.72 -2.38 -10.87
CA ARG A 189 -18.71 -1.37 -10.54
C ARG A 189 -18.88 -0.87 -9.12
N LYS A 190 -20.09 -0.90 -8.57
CA LYS A 190 -20.42 -0.37 -7.25
C LYS A 190 -20.25 -1.41 -6.14
N ARG A 191 -19.98 -0.90 -4.96
CA ARG A 191 -20.13 -1.61 -3.68
C ARG A 191 -21.22 -0.94 -2.88
N ILE A 192 -21.85 -1.67 -1.97
CA ILE A 192 -22.93 -1.19 -1.10
C ILE A 192 -22.69 -1.69 0.32
N VAL A 193 -23.32 -1.02 1.29
CA VAL A 193 -23.48 -1.59 2.62
C VAL A 193 -24.45 -2.77 2.50
N ASP A 194 -23.97 -3.95 2.89
CA ASP A 194 -24.72 -5.21 2.88
C ASP A 194 -24.45 -5.96 4.20
N GLN A 195 -25.30 -5.73 5.17
CA GLN A 195 -25.14 -6.32 6.50
C GLN A 195 -25.28 -7.86 6.51
N LYS A 196 -25.92 -8.43 5.50
CA LYS A 196 -26.18 -9.88 5.39
C LYS A 196 -25.01 -10.64 4.79
N ASN A 197 -24.52 -10.20 3.60
CA ASN A 197 -23.52 -10.92 2.80
C ASN A 197 -22.22 -10.14 2.63
N GLY A 198 -22.13 -8.92 3.14
CA GLY A 198 -20.94 -8.07 3.04
C GLY A 198 -19.81 -8.53 3.95
N GLN A 199 -18.60 -8.12 3.61
CA GLN A 199 -17.41 -8.30 4.44
C GLN A 199 -17.27 -7.15 5.43
N TYR A 200 -16.90 -7.44 6.66
CA TYR A 200 -16.65 -6.44 7.68
C TYR A 200 -15.68 -5.36 7.18
N ALA A 201 -16.05 -4.11 7.41
CA ALA A 201 -15.23 -2.94 7.09
C ALA A 201 -15.31 -1.92 8.23
N GLU A 202 -14.17 -1.28 8.55
CA GLU A 202 -14.08 -0.25 9.58
C GLU A 202 -13.25 0.92 9.09
N THR A 203 -13.84 2.12 9.14
CA THR A 203 -13.23 3.40 8.74
C THR A 203 -13.36 4.40 9.88
N HIS A 204 -12.24 4.93 10.36
CA HIS A 204 -12.20 6.04 11.32
C HIS A 204 -12.14 7.34 10.55
N VAL A 205 -13.08 8.23 10.80
CA VAL A 205 -13.22 9.53 10.12
C VAL A 205 -13.05 10.64 11.15
N THR A 206 -12.12 11.56 10.89
CA THR A 206 -11.91 12.77 11.70
C THR A 206 -12.13 13.98 10.81
N ARG A 207 -13.01 14.89 11.21
CA ARG A 207 -13.19 16.16 10.54
C ARG A 207 -11.97 17.06 10.77
N LEU A 208 -11.33 17.50 9.68
CA LEU A 208 -10.20 18.41 9.71
C LEU A 208 -10.65 19.88 9.60
N LYS A 209 -11.60 20.15 8.69
CA LYS A 209 -12.09 21.52 8.42
C LYS A 209 -13.54 21.50 7.93
N LEU A 210 -14.30 22.51 8.33
CA LEU A 210 -15.60 22.85 7.74
C LEU A 210 -15.42 24.06 6.84
N PHE A 211 -16.04 24.02 5.66
CA PHE A 211 -16.03 25.12 4.72
C PHE A 211 -17.39 25.84 4.66
N GLN A 212 -17.38 27.11 4.23
CA GLN A 212 -18.61 27.93 4.18
C GLN A 212 -19.65 27.39 3.17
N ASN A 213 -19.19 26.75 2.10
CA ASN A 213 -20.02 26.11 1.08
C ASN A 213 -20.68 24.79 1.53
N LYS A 214 -20.74 24.53 2.83
CA LYS A 214 -21.32 23.34 3.47
C LYS A 214 -20.58 22.03 3.11
N THR A 215 -19.31 22.10 2.73
CA THR A 215 -18.46 20.92 2.57
C THR A 215 -17.58 20.68 3.78
N SER A 216 -17.03 19.48 3.92
CA SER A 216 -16.13 19.12 5.01
C SER A 216 -14.89 18.41 4.49
N LEU A 217 -13.70 18.84 4.92
CA LEU A 217 -12.48 18.08 4.75
C LEU A 217 -12.36 17.07 5.88
N VAL A 218 -12.21 15.81 5.53
CA VAL A 218 -12.09 14.73 6.50
C VAL A 218 -10.83 13.91 6.28
N ARG A 219 -10.27 13.42 7.37
CA ARG A 219 -9.23 12.42 7.40
C ARG A 219 -9.86 11.05 7.64
N CYS A 220 -9.54 10.08 6.78
CA CYS A 220 -10.00 8.70 6.91
C CYS A 220 -8.81 7.77 7.20
N ARG A 221 -8.90 6.97 8.26
CA ARG A 221 -7.97 5.89 8.59
C ARG A 221 -8.66 4.55 8.45
N LEU A 222 -8.02 3.64 7.73
CA LEU A 222 -8.60 2.33 7.43
C LEU A 222 -8.10 1.27 8.41
N LYS A 223 -9.03 0.57 9.08
CA LYS A 223 -8.75 -0.68 9.81
C LYS A 223 -8.89 -1.91 8.91
N THR A 224 -9.62 -1.79 7.82
CA THR A 224 -9.80 -2.81 6.76
C THR A 224 -9.57 -2.14 5.40
N GLY A 225 -9.42 -2.92 4.33
CA GLY A 225 -9.15 -2.40 2.98
C GLY A 225 -10.09 -3.00 1.93
N ARG A 226 -11.41 -2.79 2.08
CA ARG A 226 -12.38 -3.27 1.09
C ARG A 226 -12.46 -2.33 -0.11
N THR A 227 -12.80 -2.88 -1.26
CA THR A 227 -12.97 -2.09 -2.49
C THR A 227 -13.97 -0.96 -2.24
N HIS A 228 -13.62 0.26 -2.62
CA HIS A 228 -14.42 1.49 -2.43
C HIS A 228 -14.81 1.81 -0.98
N GLN A 229 -14.12 1.24 0.02
CA GLN A 229 -14.56 1.30 1.41
C GLN A 229 -14.89 2.72 1.90
N ILE A 230 -13.96 3.68 1.75
CA ILE A 230 -14.16 5.07 2.19
C ILE A 230 -15.35 5.68 1.45
N ARG A 231 -15.43 5.47 0.14
CA ARG A 231 -16.47 6.01 -0.75
C ARG A 231 -17.85 5.50 -0.34
N VAL A 232 -17.98 4.19 -0.07
CA VAL A 232 -19.23 3.56 0.36
C VAL A 232 -19.65 4.05 1.73
N HIS A 233 -18.74 4.03 2.72
CA HIS A 233 -19.04 4.45 4.07
C HIS A 233 -19.50 5.91 4.12
N LEU A 234 -18.73 6.82 3.54
CA LEU A 234 -19.07 8.24 3.53
C LEU A 234 -20.41 8.50 2.81
N SER A 235 -20.64 7.88 1.66
CA SER A 235 -21.90 8.02 0.93
C SER A 235 -23.09 7.44 1.69
N HIS A 236 -22.94 6.25 2.33
CA HIS A 236 -24.00 5.61 3.11
C HIS A 236 -24.44 6.46 4.30
N HIS A 237 -23.50 7.15 4.93
CA HIS A 237 -23.75 8.02 6.08
C HIS A 237 -24.08 9.49 5.69
N GLY A 238 -24.45 9.73 4.42
CA GLY A 238 -24.97 11.03 3.96
C GLY A 238 -23.90 12.09 3.64
N HIS A 239 -22.62 11.69 3.58
CA HIS A 239 -21.50 12.56 3.26
C HIS A 239 -20.70 12.05 2.04
N PRO A 240 -21.32 11.95 0.83
CA PRO A 240 -20.63 11.43 -0.34
C PRO A 240 -19.44 12.33 -0.71
N ILE A 241 -18.40 11.71 -1.26
CA ILE A 241 -17.18 12.44 -1.65
C ILE A 241 -17.49 13.29 -2.89
N LEU A 242 -16.99 14.52 -2.92
CA LEU A 242 -17.13 15.38 -4.09
C LEU A 242 -16.41 14.79 -5.30
N GLY A 243 -17.03 14.90 -6.47
CA GLY A 243 -16.51 14.37 -7.73
C GLY A 243 -16.48 12.85 -7.82
N ASP A 244 -17.18 12.13 -6.92
CA ASP A 244 -17.28 10.68 -7.03
C ASP A 244 -18.26 10.26 -8.14
N PRO A 245 -17.77 9.67 -9.25
CA PRO A 245 -18.62 9.36 -10.39
C PRO A 245 -19.62 8.23 -10.10
N LEU A 246 -19.42 7.45 -9.03
CA LEU A 246 -20.28 6.31 -8.68
C LEU A 246 -21.23 6.63 -7.53
N TYR A 247 -20.77 7.37 -6.52
CA TYR A 247 -21.52 7.60 -5.27
C TYR A 247 -22.00 9.03 -5.10
N ASN A 248 -21.50 9.98 -5.92
CA ASN A 248 -21.97 11.38 -5.98
C ASN A 248 -21.97 11.89 -7.42
N PRO A 249 -22.74 11.28 -8.35
CA PRO A 249 -22.67 11.58 -9.78
C PRO A 249 -23.13 13.00 -10.16
N HIS A 250 -23.81 13.69 -9.26
CA HIS A 250 -24.28 15.08 -9.48
C HIS A 250 -23.29 16.14 -8.99
N SER A 251 -22.19 15.71 -8.39
CA SER A 251 -21.13 16.64 -7.96
C SER A 251 -20.49 17.35 -9.17
N LYS A 252 -20.27 18.65 -9.05
CA LYS A 252 -19.64 19.48 -10.10
C LYS A 252 -18.12 19.41 -10.12
N ASN A 253 -17.49 18.76 -9.12
CA ASN A 253 -16.04 18.61 -9.08
C ASN A 253 -15.55 17.70 -10.21
N LYS A 254 -14.46 18.12 -10.86
CA LYS A 254 -13.90 17.45 -12.04
C LYS A 254 -13.20 16.12 -11.72
N ARG A 255 -12.82 15.91 -10.46
CA ARG A 255 -12.14 14.71 -10.01
C ARG A 255 -12.74 14.17 -8.71
N LEU A 256 -12.53 12.89 -8.41
CA LEU A 256 -12.81 12.32 -7.10
C LEU A 256 -11.91 12.98 -6.05
N MET A 257 -12.51 13.66 -5.08
CA MET A 257 -11.81 14.33 -3.98
C MET A 257 -11.43 13.36 -2.86
N LEU A 258 -10.73 12.28 -3.23
CA LEU A 258 -10.14 11.28 -2.33
C LEU A 258 -8.66 11.11 -2.66
N HIS A 259 -7.81 11.27 -1.65
CA HIS A 259 -6.37 11.24 -1.79
C HIS A 259 -5.71 10.46 -0.66
N ALA A 260 -4.83 9.49 -0.98
CA ALA A 260 -4.02 8.76 -0.02
C ALA A 260 -2.85 9.65 0.45
N PHE A 261 -3.11 10.44 1.49
CA PHE A 261 -2.25 11.54 1.93
C PHE A 261 -1.00 11.08 2.68
N LYS A 262 -1.13 10.05 3.55
CA LYS A 262 -0.03 9.62 4.41
C LYS A 262 0.11 8.11 4.43
N LEU A 263 1.36 7.67 4.35
CA LEU A 263 1.76 6.27 4.49
C LEU A 263 2.86 6.19 5.56
N SER A 264 2.73 5.29 6.54
CA SER A 264 3.75 5.09 7.56
C SER A 264 3.81 3.65 8.04
N PHE A 265 5.02 3.15 8.24
CA PHE A 265 5.31 1.79 8.70
C PHE A 265 6.75 1.70 9.22
N ILE A 266 7.09 0.58 9.83
CA ILE A 266 8.48 0.25 10.18
C ILE A 266 9.07 -0.55 9.01
N HIS A 267 10.21 -0.10 8.49
CA HIS A 267 10.89 -0.79 7.40
C HIS A 267 11.32 -2.20 7.86
N PRO A 268 10.91 -3.28 7.15
CA PRO A 268 11.02 -4.64 7.69
C PRO A 268 12.46 -5.17 7.87
N LEU A 269 13.44 -4.57 7.20
CA LEU A 269 14.84 -5.01 7.29
C LEU A 269 15.72 -4.06 8.12
N THR A 270 15.45 -2.76 8.11
CA THR A 270 16.23 -1.77 8.86
C THR A 270 15.60 -1.38 10.19
N LEU A 271 14.32 -1.71 10.38
CA LEU A 271 13.44 -1.30 11.49
C LEU A 271 13.32 0.21 11.68
N ASN A 272 13.77 0.99 10.73
CA ASN A 272 13.57 2.44 10.73
C ASN A 272 12.09 2.77 10.54
N LYS A 273 11.60 3.73 11.34
CA LYS A 273 10.26 4.27 11.15
C LYS A 273 10.23 5.16 9.92
N LEU A 274 9.46 4.74 8.92
CA LEU A 274 9.23 5.50 7.69
C LEU A 274 7.86 6.17 7.75
N SER A 275 7.78 7.44 7.36
CA SER A 275 6.53 8.20 7.31
C SER A 275 6.60 9.26 6.22
N PHE A 276 5.70 9.14 5.24
CA PHE A 276 5.66 9.98 4.05
C PHE A 276 4.29 10.63 3.92
N THR A 277 4.28 11.86 3.44
CA THR A 277 3.08 12.58 3.05
C THR A 277 3.28 13.14 1.64
N ALA A 278 2.23 13.13 0.85
CA ALA A 278 2.21 13.79 -0.45
C ALA A 278 0.83 14.36 -0.72
N LEU A 279 0.75 15.42 -1.50
CA LEU A 279 -0.46 15.94 -2.11
C LEU A 279 -0.26 15.95 -3.62
N SER A 280 -1.32 15.75 -4.39
CA SER A 280 -1.29 16.00 -5.83
C SER A 280 -1.73 17.43 -6.10
N ASP A 281 -1.10 18.09 -7.08
CA ASP A 281 -1.42 19.48 -7.47
C ASP A 281 -2.91 19.69 -7.77
N THR A 282 -3.52 18.68 -8.43
CA THR A 282 -4.94 18.73 -8.76
C THR A 282 -5.82 18.64 -7.51
N PHE A 283 -5.46 17.81 -6.53
CA PHE A 283 -6.20 17.72 -5.26
C PHE A 283 -6.08 19.02 -4.47
N GLU A 284 -4.89 19.57 -4.38
CA GLU A 284 -4.63 20.82 -3.66
C GLU A 284 -5.35 22.01 -4.30
N ARG A 285 -5.34 22.09 -5.63
CA ARG A 285 -6.06 23.14 -6.39
C ARG A 285 -7.56 23.09 -6.14
N GLU A 286 -8.17 21.91 -6.29
CA GLU A 286 -9.60 21.72 -6.04
C GLU A 286 -9.96 22.00 -4.57
N LEU A 287 -9.07 21.62 -3.62
CA LEU A 287 -9.28 21.90 -2.21
C LEU A 287 -9.30 23.42 -1.94
N LYS A 288 -8.42 24.20 -2.57
CA LYS A 288 -8.38 25.68 -2.45
C LYS A 288 -9.62 26.33 -3.08
N GLN A 289 -10.15 25.79 -4.17
CA GLN A 289 -11.36 26.32 -4.83
C GLN A 289 -12.65 26.05 -4.04
N ASN A 290 -12.69 25.00 -3.26
CA ASN A 290 -13.85 24.61 -2.45
C ASN A 290 -13.75 25.10 -1.00
N GLY A 291 -12.67 25.78 -0.65
CA GLY A 291 -12.41 26.34 0.68
C GLY A 291 -12.44 27.81 0.73
#